data_7a03fa661fdc51371885c974a396db7e
#
_entry.id   7a03fa661fdc51371885c974a396db7e
#
_cell.length_a   1.000
_cell.length_b   1.000
_cell.length_c   1.000
_cell.angle_alpha   90.00
_cell.angle_beta   90.00
_cell.angle_gamma   90.00
#
_symmetry.space_group_name_H-M   'P 1'
#
loop_
_entity.id
_entity.type
_entity.pdbx_description
1 polymer ?
#
loop_
_entity_poly.entity_id
_entity_poly.type
_entity_poly.pdbx_seq_one_letter_code
_entity_poly.pdbx_strand_id
1 'polypeptide(L)'
;HCHIENPISYAWMEGGRIVVVTSTQIPHIVRRVIGQAMGIGWGSIRVIKPYIGGGFGNKQDVLYEPLNAYLTTVVGGRPVRLEISREETIYGTRTRHAIDGKCRALATKDGKMLARKLEAYANNGGYASHGHAICANCGNVFKDIYQDRLGAEIDCYTVWTSTATAGAMRGYGIPQAAFLSECLTDDVCRAIGADPLAFRMENCMGEGFVDPANGITFHSYGLKKCMEEGAKYIGWEEKRRAYANQTGPVRRGVGMAIFCYKTGVYPISLETASARMILNQDGSMQLQLGATEIGQGADTAFSQMAAETTGISLEKVYIVSTQDTDTAPFDTGAYASRQTYVTGMAVKKCAQQLKARILDYAGFMLGGRPAEEMDVAHDHIVEKATGKELLDMETLALTAFYSLERSEHITAEVTNQCRDNSFSSGCCFVEVEVDMPLGQVTVKDIVNVHDSGMLINPELAEAQVHGGMSMGLGYGLSEEFLYNDAGRPLNDNLLDYKIPTAMDTPDLRVKFIQLEDPTGPYGNKSLGEPPAIPVAPALRNAVLHATGVAMDTIPMTPQRLIETFQAKGLI
;
A
#
# COMPACT_ATOMS: atom_id res chain seq x y z
N HIS A 1 10.91 -5.13 9.23
CA HIS A 1 10.48 -3.73 9.11
C HIS A 1 11.54 -2.78 9.66
N CYS A 2 11.94 -1.83 8.83
CA CYS A 2 12.98 -0.85 9.17
C CYS A 2 12.44 0.59 9.14
N HIS A 3 11.17 0.80 9.58
CA HIS A 3 10.66 2.16 9.78
C HIS A 3 11.54 2.93 10.77
N ILE A 4 11.71 4.24 10.53
CA ILE A 4 12.65 5.07 11.32
C ILE A 4 12.21 5.15 12.78
N GLU A 5 10.93 5.37 13.03
CA GLU A 5 10.35 5.36 14.38
C GLU A 5 10.07 3.92 14.83
N ASN A 6 10.74 3.46 15.89
CA ASN A 6 10.37 2.20 16.55
C ASN A 6 8.98 2.26 17.16
N PRO A 7 8.28 1.12 17.37
CA PRO A 7 7.01 1.12 18.09
C PRO A 7 7.16 1.69 19.50
N ILE A 8 6.28 2.64 19.82
CA ILE A 8 6.29 3.34 21.11
C ILE A 8 4.87 3.63 21.56
N SER A 9 4.62 3.50 22.87
CA SER A 9 3.38 3.94 23.49
C SER A 9 3.59 4.58 24.86
N TYR A 10 2.68 5.50 25.20
CA TYR A 10 2.52 6.06 26.53
C TYR A 10 1.15 5.70 27.05
N ALA A 11 1.03 5.40 28.34
CA ALA A 11 -0.25 5.19 28.96
C ALA A 11 -0.31 5.85 30.33
N TRP A 12 -1.48 6.46 30.68
CA TRP A 12 -1.74 7.00 32.00
C TRP A 12 -3.24 6.94 32.29
N MET A 13 -3.64 7.21 33.53
CA MET A 13 -5.05 7.33 33.87
C MET A 13 -5.44 8.81 34.00
N GLU A 14 -6.57 9.17 33.41
CA GLU A 14 -7.16 10.50 33.45
C GLU A 14 -8.67 10.40 33.58
N GLY A 15 -9.26 11.07 34.60
CA GLY A 15 -10.70 11.05 34.81
C GLY A 15 -11.32 9.65 35.00
N GLY A 16 -10.54 8.70 35.54
CA GLY A 16 -10.97 7.30 35.70
C GLY A 16 -10.88 6.44 34.47
N ARG A 17 -10.29 6.97 33.39
CA ARG A 17 -10.10 6.29 32.09
C ARG A 17 -8.62 6.04 31.82
N ILE A 18 -8.33 5.02 31.05
CA ILE A 18 -6.98 4.75 30.53
C ILE A 18 -6.80 5.52 29.23
N VAL A 19 -5.79 6.38 29.18
CA VAL A 19 -5.37 7.08 27.96
C VAL A 19 -4.11 6.40 27.45
N VAL A 20 -4.09 6.06 26.15
CA VAL A 20 -2.94 5.45 25.47
C VAL A 20 -2.61 6.27 24.24
N VAL A 21 -1.42 6.83 24.22
CA VAL A 21 -0.82 7.47 23.01
C VAL A 21 0.11 6.47 22.38
N THR A 22 -0.10 6.12 21.11
CA THR A 22 0.68 5.06 20.46
C THR A 22 0.87 5.30 18.97
N SER A 23 2.03 4.86 18.46
CA SER A 23 2.36 4.87 17.04
C SER A 23 1.70 3.67 16.34
N THR A 24 0.42 3.78 16.01
CA THR A 24 -0.39 2.70 15.43
C THR A 24 -1.04 3.08 14.10
N GLN A 25 -1.23 2.10 13.23
CA GLN A 25 -2.02 2.24 11.99
C GLN A 25 -3.53 2.07 12.22
N ILE A 26 -3.97 1.62 13.42
CA ILE A 26 -5.31 1.10 13.69
C ILE A 26 -5.88 1.53 15.06
N PRO A 27 -5.97 2.83 15.39
CA PRO A 27 -6.26 3.32 16.75
C PRO A 27 -7.58 2.78 17.34
N HIS A 28 -8.63 2.68 16.54
CA HIS A 28 -9.92 2.14 16.98
C HIS A 28 -9.85 0.63 17.32
N ILE A 29 -9.02 -0.12 16.61
CA ILE A 29 -8.77 -1.54 16.87
C ILE A 29 -7.92 -1.69 18.14
N VAL A 30 -6.91 -0.84 18.34
CA VAL A 30 -6.11 -0.80 19.58
C VAL A 30 -7.02 -0.62 20.80
N ARG A 31 -7.96 0.35 20.76
CA ARG A 31 -8.93 0.56 21.83
C ARG A 31 -9.74 -0.72 22.15
N ARG A 32 -10.24 -1.38 21.10
CA ARG A 32 -11.00 -2.62 21.24
C ARG A 32 -10.16 -3.73 21.87
N VAL A 33 -8.94 -3.95 21.38
CA VAL A 33 -8.06 -5.03 21.84
C VAL A 33 -7.62 -4.81 23.29
N ILE A 34 -7.31 -3.57 23.69
CA ILE A 34 -7.02 -3.25 25.10
C ILE A 34 -8.23 -3.61 25.97
N GLY A 35 -9.44 -3.20 25.57
CA GLY A 35 -10.65 -3.50 26.32
C GLY A 35 -10.92 -5.00 26.47
N GLN A 36 -10.70 -5.76 25.40
CA GLN A 36 -10.82 -7.22 25.39
C GLN A 36 -9.75 -7.88 26.29
N ALA A 37 -8.50 -7.47 26.19
CA ALA A 37 -7.39 -8.03 26.95
C ALA A 37 -7.52 -7.77 28.46
N MET A 38 -8.04 -6.60 28.85
CA MET A 38 -8.21 -6.21 30.25
C MET A 38 -9.59 -6.55 30.82
N GLY A 39 -10.54 -6.98 30.00
CA GLY A 39 -11.91 -7.28 30.42
C GLY A 39 -12.72 -6.05 30.86
N ILE A 40 -12.44 -4.87 30.29
CA ILE A 40 -13.09 -3.59 30.64
C ILE A 40 -13.85 -3.00 29.45
N GLY A 41 -14.81 -2.10 29.74
CA GLY A 41 -15.56 -1.41 28.69
C GLY A 41 -14.69 -0.51 27.82
N TRP A 42 -14.89 -0.53 26.51
CA TRP A 42 -14.06 0.22 25.57
C TRP A 42 -14.20 1.75 25.75
N GLY A 43 -15.34 2.24 26.25
CA GLY A 43 -15.55 3.64 26.60
C GLY A 43 -14.66 4.15 27.75
N SER A 44 -14.10 3.24 28.56
CA SER A 44 -13.10 3.59 29.59
C SER A 44 -11.67 3.70 29.07
N ILE A 45 -11.48 3.56 27.76
CA ILE A 45 -10.17 3.63 27.10
C ILE A 45 -10.23 4.71 26.01
N ARG A 46 -9.24 5.58 26.00
CA ARG A 46 -9.01 6.59 24.97
C ARG A 46 -7.67 6.30 24.31
N VAL A 47 -7.67 6.11 23.00
CA VAL A 47 -6.44 5.91 22.21
C VAL A 47 -6.20 7.11 21.33
N ILE A 48 -5.01 7.65 21.38
CA ILE A 48 -4.57 8.81 20.60
C ILE A 48 -3.40 8.38 19.71
N LYS A 49 -3.55 8.53 18.41
CA LYS A 49 -2.49 8.33 17.42
C LYS A 49 -1.88 9.69 17.06
N PRO A 50 -0.64 10.00 17.45
CA PRO A 50 0.09 11.18 17.00
C PRO A 50 0.62 10.99 15.57
N TYR A 51 1.43 11.91 15.07
CA TYR A 51 2.25 11.66 13.87
C TYR A 51 3.15 10.45 14.10
N ILE A 52 3.31 9.60 13.09
CA ILE A 52 4.12 8.39 13.19
C ILE A 52 5.13 8.27 12.05
N GLY A 53 6.33 7.79 12.38
CA GLY A 53 7.49 7.69 11.50
C GLY A 53 7.55 6.39 10.71
N GLY A 54 6.49 6.10 9.94
CA GLY A 54 6.37 4.90 9.12
C GLY A 54 5.75 3.71 9.87
N GLY A 55 5.19 2.77 9.11
CA GLY A 55 4.57 1.56 9.67
C GLY A 55 4.74 0.34 8.78
N PHE A 56 4.45 0.48 7.48
CA PHE A 56 4.59 -0.54 6.44
C PHE A 56 3.89 -1.87 6.73
N GLY A 57 2.94 -1.89 7.67
CA GLY A 57 2.23 -3.07 8.14
C GLY A 57 2.63 -3.54 9.54
N ASN A 58 3.81 -3.18 10.05
CA ASN A 58 4.24 -3.60 11.40
C ASN A 58 3.33 -3.02 12.50
N LYS A 59 2.95 -1.76 12.37
CA LYS A 59 2.07 -1.05 13.32
C LYS A 59 0.57 -1.30 13.07
N GLN A 60 0.25 -2.31 12.26
CA GLN A 60 -1.10 -2.82 12.02
C GLN A 60 -1.51 -3.91 13.04
N ASP A 61 -0.56 -4.47 13.80
CA ASP A 61 -0.83 -5.35 14.92
C ASP A 61 -0.86 -4.56 16.24
N VAL A 62 -1.68 -5.01 17.18
CA VAL A 62 -1.69 -4.52 18.57
C VAL A 62 -0.69 -5.37 19.36
N LEU A 63 0.49 -4.83 19.63
CA LEU A 63 1.62 -5.59 20.17
C LEU A 63 1.85 -5.34 21.66
N TYR A 64 2.03 -4.08 22.03
CA TYR A 64 2.48 -3.69 23.38
C TYR A 64 1.49 -2.79 24.10
N GLU A 65 0.51 -2.26 23.42
CA GLU A 65 -0.45 -1.32 23.98
C GLU A 65 -1.27 -1.90 25.13
N PRO A 66 -1.74 -3.17 25.08
CA PRO A 66 -2.43 -3.78 26.23
C PRO A 66 -1.53 -3.92 27.47
N LEU A 67 -0.24 -4.27 27.26
CA LEU A 67 0.73 -4.34 28.34
C LEU A 67 0.94 -2.96 28.97
N ASN A 68 1.13 -1.93 28.15
CA ASN A 68 1.35 -0.57 28.64
C ASN A 68 0.11 -0.01 29.37
N ALA A 69 -1.08 -0.28 28.83
CA ALA A 69 -2.35 0.04 29.48
C ALA A 69 -2.51 -0.66 30.84
N TYR A 70 -2.11 -1.92 30.94
CA TYR A 70 -2.12 -2.65 32.21
C TYR A 70 -1.10 -2.07 33.21
N LEU A 71 0.13 -1.82 32.78
CA LEU A 71 1.20 -1.30 33.65
C LEU A 71 0.83 0.03 34.29
N THR A 72 0.14 0.94 33.59
CA THR A 72 -0.31 2.20 34.20
C THR A 72 -1.28 1.96 35.36
N THR A 73 -2.15 0.95 35.29
CA THR A 73 -3.06 0.62 36.41
C THR A 73 -2.29 0.09 37.62
N VAL A 74 -1.24 -0.71 37.41
CA VAL A 74 -0.39 -1.28 38.47
C VAL A 74 0.37 -0.19 39.23
N VAL A 75 0.82 0.87 38.54
CA VAL A 75 1.53 1.99 39.17
C VAL A 75 0.62 3.11 39.64
N GLY A 76 -0.66 2.82 39.81
CA GLY A 76 -1.65 3.76 40.38
C GLY A 76 -2.00 4.89 39.44
N GLY A 77 -2.06 4.66 38.15
CA GLY A 77 -2.47 5.61 37.12
C GLY A 77 -1.38 6.57 36.62
N ARG A 78 -0.15 6.40 37.10
CA ARG A 78 0.99 7.22 36.67
C ARG A 78 1.34 6.94 35.21
N PRO A 79 1.93 7.92 34.49
CA PRO A 79 2.41 7.72 33.13
C PRO A 79 3.45 6.60 33.04
N VAL A 80 3.25 5.69 32.09
CA VAL A 80 4.18 4.61 31.74
C VAL A 80 4.56 4.78 30.26
N ARG A 81 5.85 4.78 29.96
CA ARG A 81 6.38 4.75 28.59
C ARG A 81 6.89 3.35 28.29
N LEU A 82 6.47 2.81 27.15
CA LEU A 82 7.00 1.57 26.60
C LEU A 82 7.51 1.87 25.19
N GLU A 83 8.81 1.82 25.02
CA GLU A 83 9.50 1.95 23.74
C GLU A 83 10.39 0.73 23.56
N ILE A 84 10.32 0.11 22.42
CA ILE A 84 11.17 -1.04 22.08
C ILE A 84 12.36 -0.61 21.23
N SER A 85 13.51 -1.27 21.43
CA SER A 85 14.74 -0.97 20.70
C SER A 85 14.63 -1.38 19.23
N ARG A 86 15.64 -1.08 18.42
CA ARG A 86 15.72 -1.53 17.04
C ARG A 86 15.80 -3.05 16.95
N GLU A 87 16.60 -3.66 17.79
CA GLU A 87 16.75 -5.10 17.88
C GLU A 87 15.42 -5.76 18.27
N GLU A 88 14.77 -5.26 19.31
CA GLU A 88 13.46 -5.74 19.73
C GLU A 88 12.39 -5.53 18.64
N THR A 89 12.48 -4.44 17.86
CA THR A 89 11.60 -4.23 16.72
C THR A 89 11.79 -5.30 15.65
N ILE A 90 13.03 -5.67 15.35
CA ILE A 90 13.34 -6.64 14.29
C ILE A 90 12.88 -8.06 14.66
N TYR A 91 13.17 -8.53 15.87
CA TYR A 91 12.83 -9.92 16.25
C TYR A 91 11.54 -10.06 17.07
N GLY A 92 11.10 -9.01 17.77
CA GLY A 92 9.97 -9.05 18.69
C GLY A 92 8.65 -8.56 18.09
N THR A 93 8.68 -7.96 16.91
CA THR A 93 7.47 -7.50 16.21
C THR A 93 7.06 -8.44 15.06
N ARG A 94 6.96 -7.93 13.84
CA ARG A 94 6.56 -8.72 12.67
C ARG A 94 7.61 -8.63 11.58
N THR A 95 7.81 -9.74 10.85
CA THR A 95 8.70 -9.81 9.67
C THR A 95 7.88 -10.14 8.42
N ARG A 96 8.46 -9.95 7.23
CA ARG A 96 7.87 -10.48 6.00
C ARG A 96 7.93 -12.01 6.02
N HIS A 97 6.85 -12.69 5.61
CA HIS A 97 6.86 -14.14 5.48
C HIS A 97 7.91 -14.61 4.47
N ALA A 98 8.76 -15.53 4.89
CA ALA A 98 9.46 -16.39 3.97
C ALA A 98 8.44 -17.40 3.41
N ILE A 99 8.40 -17.56 2.08
CA ILE A 99 7.50 -18.48 1.40
C ILE A 99 8.30 -19.34 0.43
N ASP A 100 8.27 -20.66 0.66
CA ASP A 100 8.79 -21.64 -0.27
C ASP A 100 7.65 -22.09 -1.19
N GLY A 101 7.86 -22.02 -2.51
CA GLY A 101 6.85 -22.35 -3.48
C GLY A 101 7.34 -23.30 -4.56
N LYS A 102 6.54 -24.33 -4.87
CA LYS A 102 6.72 -25.18 -6.04
C LYS A 102 5.70 -24.79 -7.09
N CYS A 103 6.20 -24.28 -8.23
CA CYS A 103 5.35 -23.81 -9.32
C CYS A 103 5.48 -24.75 -10.54
N ARG A 104 4.36 -24.96 -11.22
CA ARG A 104 4.31 -25.65 -12.51
C ARG A 104 3.42 -24.88 -13.46
N ALA A 105 3.74 -24.92 -14.74
CA ALA A 105 2.91 -24.34 -15.79
C ALA A 105 2.76 -25.29 -16.98
N LEU A 106 1.61 -25.22 -17.61
CA LEU A 106 1.33 -25.81 -18.90
C LEU A 106 1.10 -24.68 -19.89
N ALA A 107 1.95 -24.61 -20.91
CA ALA A 107 1.85 -23.62 -21.97
C ALA A 107 1.99 -24.29 -23.34
N THR A 108 1.39 -23.68 -24.36
CA THR A 108 1.55 -24.13 -25.73
C THR A 108 2.85 -23.57 -26.33
N LYS A 109 3.37 -24.21 -27.39
CA LYS A 109 4.57 -23.72 -28.09
C LYS A 109 4.36 -22.36 -28.78
N ASP A 110 3.10 -22.03 -29.09
CA ASP A 110 2.72 -20.73 -29.65
C ASP A 110 2.47 -19.64 -28.60
N GLY A 111 2.82 -19.89 -27.32
CA GLY A 111 2.88 -18.90 -26.27
C GLY A 111 1.58 -18.66 -25.49
N LYS A 112 0.65 -19.64 -25.43
CA LYS A 112 -0.57 -19.53 -24.60
C LYS A 112 -0.40 -20.24 -23.27
N MET A 113 -0.63 -19.53 -22.17
CA MET A 113 -0.73 -20.12 -20.85
C MET A 113 -2.03 -20.91 -20.74
N LEU A 114 -1.94 -22.18 -20.38
CA LEU A 114 -3.11 -23.06 -20.25
C LEU A 114 -3.49 -23.30 -18.79
N ALA A 115 -2.52 -23.63 -17.94
CA ALA A 115 -2.76 -23.90 -16.54
C ALA A 115 -1.51 -23.61 -15.71
N ARG A 116 -1.73 -23.28 -14.42
CA ARG A 116 -0.65 -23.16 -13.46
C ARG A 116 -0.99 -23.90 -12.16
N LYS A 117 0.06 -24.40 -11.51
CA LYS A 117 -0.03 -24.98 -10.18
C LYS A 117 0.95 -24.32 -9.25
N LEU A 118 0.48 -23.99 -8.04
CA LEU A 118 1.28 -23.50 -6.92
C LEU A 118 1.05 -24.41 -5.71
N GLU A 119 2.14 -24.85 -5.09
CA GLU A 119 2.16 -25.42 -3.75
C GLU A 119 3.11 -24.56 -2.91
N ALA A 120 2.59 -23.80 -1.94
CA ALA A 120 3.35 -22.81 -1.18
C ALA A 120 3.29 -23.07 0.33
N TYR A 121 4.45 -22.90 0.99
CA TYR A 121 4.61 -23.05 2.43
C TYR A 121 5.11 -21.73 3.01
N ALA A 122 4.27 -21.06 3.82
CA ALA A 122 4.58 -19.79 4.45
C ALA A 122 5.07 -20.00 5.88
N ASN A 123 6.32 -19.63 6.17
CA ASN A 123 6.87 -19.64 7.52
C ASN A 123 6.24 -18.50 8.34
N ASN A 124 5.42 -18.87 9.32
CA ASN A 124 4.69 -17.92 10.17
C ASN A 124 5.42 -17.57 11.48
N GLY A 125 6.47 -18.29 11.83
CA GLY A 125 7.10 -18.16 13.14
C GLY A 125 6.22 -18.65 14.28
N GLY A 126 6.40 -18.09 15.48
CA GLY A 126 5.82 -18.61 16.72
C GLY A 126 4.35 -18.24 16.99
N TYR A 127 3.77 -17.25 16.31
CA TYR A 127 2.41 -16.76 16.55
C TYR A 127 1.63 -16.57 15.27
N ALA A 128 0.29 -16.69 15.36
CA ALA A 128 -0.60 -16.61 14.19
C ALA A 128 -0.53 -15.27 13.44
N SER A 129 -0.57 -14.15 14.15
CA SER A 129 -0.64 -12.81 13.54
C SER A 129 -1.57 -12.80 12.31
N HIS A 130 -1.07 -12.35 11.16
CA HIS A 130 -1.78 -12.32 9.88
C HIS A 130 -1.43 -13.50 8.94
N GLY A 131 -0.69 -14.52 9.40
CA GLY A 131 -0.08 -15.55 8.56
C GLY A 131 -1.05 -16.26 7.62
N HIS A 132 -2.20 -16.70 8.14
CA HIS A 132 -3.21 -17.37 7.35
C HIS A 132 -3.71 -16.49 6.17
N ALA A 133 -4.07 -15.25 6.46
CA ALA A 133 -4.59 -14.33 5.45
C ALA A 133 -3.52 -13.94 4.40
N ILE A 134 -2.26 -13.79 4.83
CA ILE A 134 -1.13 -13.47 3.93
C ILE A 134 -0.84 -14.65 2.99
N CYS A 135 -0.86 -15.87 3.51
CA CYS A 135 -0.66 -17.09 2.74
C CYS A 135 -1.79 -17.30 1.72
N ALA A 136 -3.04 -17.10 2.13
CA ALA A 136 -4.20 -17.15 1.25
C ALA A 136 -4.14 -16.05 0.16
N ASN A 137 -3.72 -14.83 0.51
CA ASN A 137 -3.58 -13.75 -0.45
C ASN A 137 -2.48 -14.01 -1.48
N CYS A 138 -1.38 -14.66 -1.08
CA CYS A 138 -0.34 -15.12 -2.01
C CYS A 138 -0.94 -16.05 -3.09
N GLY A 139 -1.74 -17.02 -2.69
CA GLY A 139 -2.40 -17.94 -3.62
C GLY A 139 -3.42 -17.26 -4.53
N ASN A 140 -4.25 -16.37 -3.97
CA ASN A 140 -5.25 -15.64 -4.75
C ASN A 140 -4.63 -14.77 -5.83
N VAL A 141 -3.59 -14.00 -5.50
CA VAL A 141 -2.95 -13.10 -6.47
C VAL A 141 -2.11 -13.86 -7.49
N PHE A 142 -1.54 -15.02 -7.13
CA PHE A 142 -0.89 -15.90 -8.10
C PHE A 142 -1.85 -16.24 -9.25
N LYS A 143 -3.11 -16.49 -8.95
CA LYS A 143 -4.17 -16.72 -9.94
C LYS A 143 -4.52 -15.46 -10.76
N ASP A 144 -4.61 -14.30 -10.14
CA ASP A 144 -5.23 -13.11 -10.72
C ASP A 144 -4.33 -12.32 -11.69
N ILE A 145 -3.10 -12.77 -11.97
CA ILE A 145 -2.18 -12.10 -12.91
C ILE A 145 -2.40 -12.56 -14.35
N TYR A 146 -2.62 -13.86 -14.56
CA TYR A 146 -2.71 -14.46 -15.90
C TYR A 146 -4.02 -15.22 -16.14
N GLN A 147 -4.41 -15.28 -17.41
CA GLN A 147 -5.55 -16.10 -17.87
C GLN A 147 -5.13 -17.58 -17.95
N ASP A 148 -5.41 -18.35 -16.92
CA ASP A 148 -5.22 -19.79 -16.93
C ASP A 148 -6.41 -20.44 -17.65
N ARG A 149 -6.29 -20.68 -18.96
CA ARG A 149 -7.40 -21.09 -19.84
C ARG A 149 -8.07 -22.41 -19.43
N LEU A 150 -7.34 -23.27 -18.74
CA LEU A 150 -7.86 -24.55 -18.19
C LEU A 150 -8.02 -24.50 -16.67
N GLY A 151 -7.55 -23.41 -16.03
CA GLY A 151 -7.63 -23.20 -14.59
C GLY A 151 -6.29 -23.24 -13.87
N ALA A 152 -6.32 -22.94 -12.58
CA ALA A 152 -5.18 -22.99 -11.67
C ALA A 152 -5.48 -23.89 -10.47
N GLU A 153 -4.46 -24.65 -10.04
CA GLU A 153 -4.49 -25.44 -8.80
C GLU A 153 -3.55 -24.79 -7.78
N ILE A 154 -4.08 -24.44 -6.61
CA ILE A 154 -3.33 -23.64 -5.63
C ILE A 154 -3.52 -24.23 -4.24
N ASP A 155 -2.42 -24.70 -3.66
CA ASP A 155 -2.33 -25.20 -2.30
C ASP A 155 -1.37 -24.31 -1.50
N CYS A 156 -1.88 -23.63 -0.48
CA CYS A 156 -1.09 -22.74 0.37
C CYS A 156 -1.19 -23.15 1.83
N TYR A 157 -0.03 -23.33 2.47
CA TYR A 157 0.09 -23.82 3.84
C TYR A 157 0.79 -22.78 4.71
N THR A 158 0.18 -22.43 5.84
CA THR A 158 0.81 -21.62 6.88
C THR A 158 1.46 -22.55 7.90
N VAL A 159 2.77 -22.42 8.10
CA VAL A 159 3.56 -23.33 8.92
C VAL A 159 4.07 -22.62 10.17
N TRP A 160 3.85 -23.20 11.33
CA TRP A 160 4.42 -22.75 12.60
C TRP A 160 5.88 -23.17 12.73
N THR A 161 6.71 -22.25 13.20
CA THR A 161 8.14 -22.48 13.43
C THR A 161 8.62 -21.78 14.70
N SER A 162 9.87 -22.00 15.08
CA SER A 162 10.50 -21.33 16.23
C SER A 162 11.21 -20.03 15.86
N THR A 163 10.97 -19.48 14.68
CA THR A 163 11.56 -18.20 14.25
C THR A 163 10.72 -17.00 14.71
N ALA A 164 11.20 -15.78 14.47
CA ALA A 164 10.46 -14.56 14.72
C ALA A 164 9.10 -14.59 13.97
N THR A 165 8.07 -14.01 14.59
CA THR A 165 6.73 -14.03 14.04
C THR A 165 6.64 -13.20 12.76
N ALA A 166 6.16 -13.82 11.70
CA ALA A 166 5.83 -13.11 10.48
C ALA A 166 4.43 -12.46 10.54
N GLY A 167 4.23 -11.40 9.79
CA GLY A 167 2.97 -10.66 9.77
C GLY A 167 2.86 -9.72 8.57
N ALA A 168 2.03 -8.70 8.70
CA ALA A 168 1.81 -7.75 7.63
C ALA A 168 3.09 -6.98 7.29
N MET A 169 3.48 -7.02 6.04
CA MET A 169 4.54 -6.20 5.45
C MET A 169 4.12 -5.77 4.06
N ARG A 170 4.34 -4.52 3.69
CA ARG A 170 3.97 -3.85 2.43
C ARG A 170 3.82 -4.82 1.26
N GLY A 171 2.59 -4.99 0.76
CA GLY A 171 2.22 -5.96 -0.28
C GLY A 171 1.57 -7.25 0.22
N TYR A 172 1.64 -7.61 1.51
CA TYR A 172 0.82 -8.63 2.19
C TYR A 172 0.73 -9.98 1.44
N GLY A 173 1.89 -10.58 1.12
CA GLY A 173 2.00 -11.86 0.40
C GLY A 173 2.07 -11.73 -1.13
N ILE A 174 1.70 -10.58 -1.69
CA ILE A 174 1.72 -10.36 -3.14
C ILE A 174 3.14 -10.27 -3.73
N PRO A 175 4.15 -9.65 -3.07
CA PRO A 175 5.53 -9.71 -3.57
C PRO A 175 6.07 -11.14 -3.73
N GLN A 176 5.72 -12.04 -2.81
CA GLN A 176 6.07 -13.45 -2.89
C GLN A 176 5.32 -14.15 -4.04
N ALA A 177 4.00 -13.90 -4.17
CA ALA A 177 3.20 -14.42 -5.29
C ALA A 177 3.75 -13.96 -6.64
N ALA A 178 4.09 -12.69 -6.75
CA ALA A 178 4.68 -12.12 -7.97
C ALA A 178 6.04 -12.74 -8.28
N PHE A 179 6.90 -12.95 -7.27
CA PHE A 179 8.17 -13.63 -7.49
C PHE A 179 7.95 -15.04 -8.06
N LEU A 180 7.09 -15.82 -7.43
CA LEU A 180 6.79 -17.19 -7.87
C LEU A 180 6.18 -17.22 -9.29
N SER A 181 5.20 -16.35 -9.56
CA SER A 181 4.49 -16.30 -10.84
C SER A 181 5.37 -15.78 -11.98
N GLU A 182 6.10 -14.69 -11.75
CA GLU A 182 6.85 -14.00 -12.79
C GLU A 182 8.17 -14.70 -13.14
N CYS A 183 8.80 -15.37 -12.16
CA CYS A 183 9.95 -16.24 -12.43
C CYS A 183 9.53 -17.47 -13.23
N LEU A 184 8.41 -18.12 -12.84
CA LEU A 184 7.83 -19.23 -13.61
C LEU A 184 7.52 -18.81 -15.05
N THR A 185 6.96 -17.60 -15.25
CA THR A 185 6.62 -17.09 -16.57
C THR A 185 7.86 -16.90 -17.46
N ASP A 186 8.95 -16.33 -16.95
CA ASP A 186 10.20 -16.20 -17.71
C ASP A 186 10.86 -17.56 -18.00
N ASP A 187 10.77 -18.51 -17.07
CA ASP A 187 11.26 -19.87 -17.28
C ASP A 187 10.45 -20.60 -18.37
N VAL A 188 9.12 -20.39 -18.42
CA VAL A 188 8.27 -20.86 -19.53
C VAL A 188 8.68 -20.22 -20.85
N CYS A 189 8.82 -18.89 -20.90
CA CYS A 189 9.25 -18.17 -22.10
C CYS A 189 10.56 -18.71 -22.63
N ARG A 190 11.54 -18.93 -21.75
CA ARG A 190 12.82 -19.54 -22.10
C ARG A 190 12.66 -20.96 -22.69
N ALA A 191 11.81 -21.77 -22.07
CA ALA A 191 11.59 -23.16 -22.49
C ALA A 191 10.95 -23.27 -23.88
N ILE A 192 10.09 -22.33 -24.26
CA ILE A 192 9.40 -22.33 -25.56
C ILE A 192 10.04 -21.38 -26.59
N GLY A 193 11.06 -20.59 -26.18
CA GLY A 193 11.72 -19.61 -27.04
C GLY A 193 10.89 -18.35 -27.34
N ALA A 194 9.95 -17.99 -26.43
CA ALA A 194 9.10 -16.81 -26.57
C ALA A 194 9.75 -15.55 -25.97
N ASP A 195 9.41 -14.38 -26.52
CA ASP A 195 9.75 -13.11 -25.89
C ASP A 195 8.89 -12.90 -24.63
N PRO A 196 9.50 -12.56 -23.46
CA PRO A 196 8.78 -12.41 -22.21
C PRO A 196 7.73 -11.30 -22.21
N LEU A 197 7.93 -10.21 -22.95
CA LEU A 197 6.95 -9.14 -23.07
C LEU A 197 5.75 -9.60 -23.92
N ALA A 198 6.01 -10.18 -25.10
CA ALA A 198 4.95 -10.68 -25.97
C ALA A 198 4.10 -11.76 -25.29
N PHE A 199 4.74 -12.65 -24.52
CA PHE A 199 4.05 -13.68 -23.75
C PHE A 199 3.11 -13.07 -22.69
N ARG A 200 3.56 -12.05 -21.96
CA ARG A 200 2.73 -11.36 -20.96
C ARG A 200 1.59 -10.59 -21.60
N MET A 201 1.83 -9.92 -22.73
CA MET A 201 0.79 -9.20 -23.49
C MET A 201 -0.35 -10.12 -23.96
N GLU A 202 -0.02 -11.37 -24.33
CA GLU A 202 -1.00 -12.38 -24.77
C GLU A 202 -1.79 -12.97 -23.59
N ASN A 203 -1.14 -13.17 -22.44
CA ASN A 203 -1.69 -14.02 -21.37
C ASN A 203 -2.18 -13.27 -20.13
N CYS A 204 -1.86 -11.97 -19.94
CA CYS A 204 -2.31 -11.23 -18.77
C CYS A 204 -3.83 -11.03 -18.75
N MET A 205 -4.36 -10.86 -17.53
CA MET A 205 -5.75 -10.42 -17.35
C MET A 205 -6.00 -9.07 -18.02
N GLY A 206 -7.24 -8.76 -18.30
CA GLY A 206 -7.67 -7.52 -18.93
C GLY A 206 -8.91 -6.92 -18.29
N GLU A 207 -9.25 -5.72 -18.74
CA GLU A 207 -10.49 -5.03 -18.37
C GLU A 207 -11.71 -5.90 -18.67
N GLY A 208 -12.71 -5.84 -17.79
CA GLY A 208 -13.92 -6.64 -17.87
C GLY A 208 -13.78 -8.07 -17.32
N PHE A 209 -12.61 -8.49 -16.85
CA PHE A 209 -12.47 -9.76 -16.16
C PHE A 209 -13.32 -9.75 -14.87
N VAL A 210 -14.05 -10.85 -14.65
CA VAL A 210 -14.82 -11.07 -13.43
C VAL A 210 -14.21 -12.25 -12.67
N ASP A 211 -13.79 -12.01 -11.43
CA ASP A 211 -13.26 -13.08 -10.59
C ASP A 211 -14.40 -14.08 -10.26
N PRO A 212 -14.31 -15.34 -10.71
CA PRO A 212 -15.37 -16.33 -10.50
C PRO A 212 -15.56 -16.71 -9.03
N ALA A 213 -14.57 -16.44 -8.17
CA ALA A 213 -14.65 -16.79 -6.75
C ALA A 213 -15.50 -15.78 -5.93
N ASN A 214 -15.55 -14.52 -6.32
CA ASN A 214 -16.20 -13.47 -5.54
C ASN A 214 -17.05 -12.48 -6.36
N GLY A 215 -17.06 -12.61 -7.70
CA GLY A 215 -17.83 -11.77 -8.61
C GLY A 215 -17.28 -10.34 -8.80
N ILE A 216 -16.10 -10.03 -8.24
CA ILE A 216 -15.49 -8.70 -8.39
C ILE A 216 -14.99 -8.50 -9.81
N THR A 217 -15.26 -7.32 -10.38
CA THR A 217 -14.95 -6.98 -11.77
C THR A 217 -13.75 -6.03 -11.86
N PHE A 218 -12.88 -6.24 -12.85
CA PHE A 218 -11.83 -5.29 -13.24
C PHE A 218 -12.45 -4.19 -14.10
N HIS A 219 -12.97 -3.13 -13.47
CA HIS A 219 -13.70 -2.05 -14.15
C HIS A 219 -12.79 -1.23 -15.07
N SER A 220 -11.53 -1.04 -14.67
CA SER A 220 -10.51 -0.28 -15.39
C SER A 220 -9.17 -0.98 -15.18
N TYR A 221 -8.45 -1.34 -16.26
CA TYR A 221 -7.24 -2.14 -16.14
C TYR A 221 -6.21 -1.83 -17.23
N GLY A 222 -5.20 -1.03 -16.87
CA GLY A 222 -4.21 -0.46 -17.79
C GLY A 222 -2.93 -1.28 -18.00
N LEU A 223 -2.87 -2.54 -17.56
CA LEU A 223 -1.64 -3.33 -17.54
C LEU A 223 -0.93 -3.39 -18.90
N LYS A 224 -1.67 -3.61 -19.99
CA LYS A 224 -1.07 -3.66 -21.34
C LYS A 224 -0.42 -2.33 -21.72
N LYS A 225 -1.08 -1.21 -21.43
CA LYS A 225 -0.50 0.13 -21.66
C LYS A 225 0.75 0.36 -20.81
N CYS A 226 0.75 -0.11 -19.56
CA CYS A 226 1.94 -0.04 -18.71
C CYS A 226 3.11 -0.80 -19.33
N MET A 227 2.88 -2.01 -19.83
CA MET A 227 3.93 -2.81 -20.47
C MET A 227 4.45 -2.17 -21.76
N GLU A 228 3.57 -1.65 -22.62
CA GLU A 228 3.95 -0.95 -23.87
C GLU A 228 4.83 0.28 -23.59
N GLU A 229 4.40 1.12 -22.64
CA GLU A 229 5.13 2.33 -22.29
C GLU A 229 6.43 2.03 -21.54
N GLY A 230 6.43 1.04 -20.64
CA GLY A 230 7.63 0.61 -19.93
C GLY A 230 8.67 0.02 -20.86
N ALA A 231 8.25 -0.81 -21.81
CA ALA A 231 9.15 -1.40 -22.81
C ALA A 231 9.83 -0.34 -23.70
N LYS A 232 9.08 0.67 -24.14
CA LYS A 232 9.66 1.83 -24.87
C LYS A 232 10.65 2.59 -23.99
N TYR A 233 10.26 2.83 -22.73
CA TYR A 233 11.02 3.68 -21.83
C TYR A 233 12.34 3.06 -21.36
N ILE A 234 12.41 1.72 -21.20
CA ILE A 234 13.66 0.98 -20.92
C ILE A 234 14.48 0.69 -22.17
N GLY A 235 13.92 0.74 -23.38
CA GLY A 235 14.56 0.28 -24.62
C GLY A 235 14.59 -1.25 -24.73
N TRP A 236 13.48 -1.93 -24.44
CA TRP A 236 13.37 -3.38 -24.30
C TRP A 236 13.95 -4.15 -25.50
N GLU A 237 13.45 -3.89 -26.71
CA GLU A 237 13.84 -4.63 -27.91
C GLU A 237 15.34 -4.50 -28.25
N GLU A 238 15.87 -3.29 -28.08
CA GLU A 238 17.29 -3.02 -28.36
C GLU A 238 18.18 -3.76 -27.34
N LYS A 239 17.88 -3.62 -26.05
CA LYS A 239 18.64 -4.23 -24.94
C LYS A 239 18.53 -5.76 -24.97
N ARG A 240 17.34 -6.32 -25.24
CA ARG A 240 17.17 -7.78 -25.38
C ARG A 240 18.03 -8.34 -26.51
N ARG A 241 18.13 -7.64 -27.63
CA ARG A 241 18.93 -8.04 -28.77
C ARG A 241 20.42 -7.86 -28.49
N ALA A 242 20.82 -6.74 -27.92
CA ALA A 242 22.21 -6.42 -27.61
C ALA A 242 22.85 -7.40 -26.61
N TYR A 243 22.06 -7.91 -25.68
CA TYR A 243 22.55 -8.76 -24.59
C TYR A 243 22.29 -10.27 -24.79
N ALA A 244 21.78 -10.68 -25.93
CA ALA A 244 21.35 -12.07 -26.17
C ALA A 244 22.48 -13.11 -26.14
N ASN A 245 23.73 -12.77 -26.59
CA ASN A 245 24.81 -13.73 -26.80
C ASN A 245 26.13 -13.25 -26.18
N GLN A 246 26.09 -12.84 -24.92
CA GLN A 246 27.26 -12.36 -24.22
C GLN A 246 28.14 -13.50 -23.72
N THR A 247 29.43 -13.31 -23.81
CA THR A 247 30.47 -14.15 -23.24
C THR A 247 31.39 -13.30 -22.36
N GLY A 248 32.06 -13.91 -21.40
CA GLY A 248 32.93 -13.19 -20.47
C GLY A 248 32.40 -13.10 -19.06
N PRO A 249 33.22 -12.53 -18.15
CA PRO A 249 32.91 -12.54 -16.73
C PRO A 249 31.87 -11.50 -16.29
N VAL A 250 31.75 -10.40 -17.04
CA VAL A 250 30.76 -9.34 -16.78
C VAL A 250 29.74 -9.35 -17.89
N ARG A 251 28.46 -9.42 -17.54
CA ARG A 251 27.36 -9.52 -18.50
C ARG A 251 26.21 -8.60 -18.15
N ARG A 252 25.51 -8.10 -19.15
CA ARG A 252 24.30 -7.29 -18.98
C ARG A 252 23.05 -8.07 -19.29
N GLY A 253 21.96 -7.71 -18.64
CA GLY A 253 20.64 -8.28 -18.89
C GLY A 253 19.53 -7.28 -18.63
N VAL A 254 18.42 -7.47 -19.33
CA VAL A 254 17.18 -6.73 -19.09
C VAL A 254 16.06 -7.73 -18.79
N GLY A 255 15.32 -7.48 -17.72
CA GLY A 255 14.21 -8.30 -17.26
C GLY A 255 12.99 -7.46 -16.98
N MET A 256 11.84 -8.11 -16.88
CA MET A 256 10.59 -7.49 -16.53
C MET A 256 9.74 -8.38 -15.62
N ALA A 257 8.81 -7.75 -14.92
CA ALA A 257 7.73 -8.41 -14.20
C ALA A 257 6.49 -7.53 -14.19
N ILE A 258 5.32 -8.15 -14.09
CA ILE A 258 4.03 -7.47 -13.97
C ILE A 258 3.43 -7.70 -12.60
N PHE A 259 2.44 -6.89 -12.24
CA PHE A 259 1.66 -7.09 -11.03
C PHE A 259 0.18 -6.72 -11.24
N CYS A 260 -0.64 -7.31 -10.38
CA CYS A 260 -2.02 -6.94 -10.12
C CYS A 260 -2.20 -6.77 -8.61
N TYR A 261 -2.95 -5.76 -8.19
CA TYR A 261 -3.20 -5.49 -6.79
C TYR A 261 -4.64 -5.06 -6.56
N LYS A 262 -5.37 -5.83 -5.76
CA LYS A 262 -6.73 -5.51 -5.32
C LYS A 262 -6.71 -4.48 -4.19
N THR A 263 -7.41 -3.37 -4.36
CA THR A 263 -7.56 -2.33 -3.33
C THR A 263 -8.51 -2.80 -2.22
N GLY A 264 -8.07 -2.72 -0.96
CA GLY A 264 -8.90 -3.09 0.17
C GLY A 264 -9.08 -4.60 0.36
N VAL A 265 -9.97 -4.96 1.29
CA VAL A 265 -10.17 -6.35 1.73
C VAL A 265 -11.59 -6.88 1.48
N TYR A 266 -12.49 -6.08 0.92
CA TYR A 266 -13.83 -6.56 0.53
C TYR A 266 -13.73 -7.72 -0.50
N PRO A 267 -14.57 -8.75 -0.45
CA PRO A 267 -15.66 -9.02 0.50
C PRO A 267 -15.24 -9.81 1.75
N ILE A 268 -13.95 -10.07 1.94
CA ILE A 268 -13.44 -10.93 3.03
C ILE A 268 -13.65 -10.26 4.39
N SER A 269 -13.55 -8.93 4.45
CA SER A 269 -13.74 -8.14 5.66
C SER A 269 -14.48 -6.83 5.38
N LEU A 270 -14.87 -6.14 6.47
CA LEU A 270 -15.54 -4.85 6.42
C LEU A 270 -14.63 -3.78 5.81
N GLU A 271 -15.14 -3.05 4.83
CA GLU A 271 -14.54 -1.85 4.26
C GLU A 271 -15.41 -0.64 4.54
N THR A 272 -15.11 0.07 5.62
CA THR A 272 -15.83 1.26 6.05
C THR A 272 -14.86 2.35 6.52
N ALA A 273 -15.25 3.59 6.30
CA ALA A 273 -14.55 4.78 6.77
C ALA A 273 -15.54 5.92 6.98
N SER A 274 -15.24 6.82 7.90
CA SER A 274 -16.07 7.98 8.18
C SER A 274 -15.27 9.28 8.11
N ALA A 275 -15.94 10.35 7.72
CA ALA A 275 -15.39 11.70 7.68
C ALA A 275 -16.38 12.67 8.32
N ARG A 276 -15.87 13.66 9.04
CA ARG A 276 -16.62 14.80 9.58
C ARG A 276 -15.99 16.10 9.11
N MET A 277 -16.82 17.04 8.68
CA MET A 277 -16.41 18.38 8.30
C MET A 277 -17.21 19.43 9.07
N ILE A 278 -16.53 20.49 9.49
CA ILE A 278 -17.07 21.58 10.31
C ILE A 278 -16.68 22.88 9.66
N LEU A 279 -17.68 23.73 9.32
CA LEU A 279 -17.42 25.09 8.89
C LEU A 279 -17.17 25.95 10.13
N ASN A 280 -15.98 26.59 10.21
CA ASN A 280 -15.61 27.50 11.28
C ASN A 280 -16.17 28.91 10.99
N GLN A 281 -16.19 29.78 12.03
CA GLN A 281 -16.75 31.13 11.95
C GLN A 281 -16.05 32.05 10.91
N ASP A 282 -14.79 31.78 10.64
CA ASP A 282 -13.96 32.52 9.67
C ASP A 282 -14.08 31.99 8.23
N GLY A 283 -15.03 31.10 7.97
CA GLY A 283 -15.20 30.46 6.68
C GLY A 283 -14.18 29.37 6.35
N SER A 284 -13.27 29.05 7.26
CA SER A 284 -12.38 27.91 7.12
C SER A 284 -13.11 26.60 7.45
N MET A 285 -12.52 25.45 7.06
CA MET A 285 -13.10 24.14 7.29
C MET A 285 -12.16 23.27 8.11
N GLN A 286 -12.68 22.66 9.16
CA GLN A 286 -12.00 21.60 9.88
C GLN A 286 -12.40 20.24 9.28
N LEU A 287 -11.41 19.42 8.93
CA LEU A 287 -11.59 18.05 8.43
C LEU A 287 -11.13 17.05 9.49
N GLN A 288 -12.03 16.19 9.95
CA GLN A 288 -11.77 15.12 10.92
C GLN A 288 -11.97 13.77 10.24
N LEU A 289 -10.98 12.88 10.36
CA LEU A 289 -10.97 11.56 9.75
C LEU A 289 -10.58 10.48 10.77
N GLY A 290 -11.06 9.25 10.52
CA GLY A 290 -10.52 8.06 11.18
C GLY A 290 -9.29 7.48 10.46
N ALA A 291 -9.00 7.92 9.23
CA ALA A 291 -7.82 7.52 8.48
C ALA A 291 -6.52 7.98 9.16
N THR A 292 -5.47 7.16 9.07
CA THR A 292 -4.21 7.44 9.75
C THR A 292 -3.13 7.91 8.79
N GLU A 293 -2.59 9.11 9.05
CA GLU A 293 -1.32 9.56 8.46
C GLU A 293 -0.17 8.74 9.08
N ILE A 294 0.63 8.11 8.24
CA ILE A 294 1.78 7.28 8.64
C ILE A 294 3.07 7.67 7.91
N GLY A 295 3.08 8.86 7.28
CA GLY A 295 4.16 9.38 6.46
C GLY A 295 3.92 9.23 4.95
N GLN A 296 2.74 8.72 4.53
CA GLN A 296 2.40 8.52 3.12
C GLN A 296 1.76 9.75 2.45
N GLY A 297 1.45 10.81 3.20
CA GLY A 297 0.84 12.03 2.67
C GLY A 297 -0.68 12.00 2.60
N ALA A 298 -1.33 11.16 3.41
CA ALA A 298 -2.80 11.05 3.44
C ALA A 298 -3.48 12.37 3.79
N ASP A 299 -2.95 13.10 4.77
CA ASP A 299 -3.50 14.39 5.20
C ASP A 299 -3.56 15.39 4.04
N THR A 300 -2.50 15.49 3.25
CA THR A 300 -2.46 16.36 2.06
C THR A 300 -3.48 15.91 1.02
N ALA A 301 -3.52 14.61 0.69
CA ALA A 301 -4.43 14.10 -0.33
C ALA A 301 -5.91 14.29 0.08
N PHE A 302 -6.27 14.05 1.33
CA PHE A 302 -7.65 14.26 1.81
C PHE A 302 -8.04 15.73 1.89
N SER A 303 -7.09 16.61 2.25
CA SER A 303 -7.35 18.07 2.21
C SER A 303 -7.61 18.56 0.79
N GLN A 304 -6.84 18.07 -0.21
CA GLN A 304 -7.08 18.36 -1.62
C GLN A 304 -8.44 17.86 -2.10
N MET A 305 -8.84 16.62 -1.74
CA MET A 305 -10.17 16.09 -2.07
C MET A 305 -11.30 16.91 -1.45
N ALA A 306 -11.14 17.36 -0.22
CA ALA A 306 -12.12 18.18 0.48
C ALA A 306 -12.26 19.56 -0.16
N ALA A 307 -11.14 20.23 -0.43
CA ALA A 307 -11.09 21.53 -1.11
C ALA A 307 -11.75 21.48 -2.49
N GLU A 308 -11.37 20.51 -3.34
CA GLU A 308 -11.91 20.30 -4.69
C GLU A 308 -13.43 20.14 -4.67
N THR A 309 -13.96 19.36 -3.73
CA THR A 309 -15.42 19.10 -3.68
C THR A 309 -16.20 20.24 -3.07
N THR A 310 -15.69 20.87 -2.03
CA THR A 310 -16.42 21.97 -1.35
C THR A 310 -16.31 23.30 -2.10
N GLY A 311 -15.22 23.57 -2.78
CA GLY A 311 -14.86 24.87 -3.37
C GLY A 311 -14.21 25.84 -2.36
N ILE A 312 -13.94 25.37 -1.14
CA ILE A 312 -13.16 26.11 -0.14
C ILE A 312 -11.67 25.96 -0.50
N SER A 313 -10.90 27.06 -0.44
CA SER A 313 -9.47 27.08 -0.75
C SER A 313 -8.69 26.10 0.12
N LEU A 314 -7.70 25.43 -0.45
CA LEU A 314 -6.90 24.42 0.26
C LEU A 314 -6.24 24.97 1.54
N GLU A 315 -5.80 26.21 1.51
CA GLU A 315 -5.19 26.93 2.63
C GLU A 315 -6.15 27.14 3.82
N LYS A 316 -7.45 27.01 3.58
CA LYS A 316 -8.51 27.09 4.60
C LYS A 316 -9.04 25.73 5.04
N VAL A 317 -8.45 24.64 4.57
CA VAL A 317 -8.78 23.28 5.02
C VAL A 317 -7.80 22.84 6.11
N TYR A 318 -8.29 22.74 7.34
CA TYR A 318 -7.51 22.31 8.52
C TYR A 318 -7.84 20.86 8.88
N ILE A 319 -6.96 19.96 8.50
CA ILE A 319 -7.12 18.54 8.83
C ILE A 319 -6.62 18.24 10.26
N VAL A 320 -7.37 17.42 10.98
CA VAL A 320 -6.96 16.92 12.31
C VAL A 320 -6.23 15.60 12.12
N SER A 321 -4.91 15.66 12.04
CA SER A 321 -4.05 14.48 11.80
C SER A 321 -3.89 13.56 13.01
N THR A 322 -4.20 14.03 14.21
CA THR A 322 -4.18 13.22 15.43
C THR A 322 -5.52 12.50 15.57
N GLN A 323 -5.55 11.20 15.28
CA GLN A 323 -6.74 10.39 15.49
C GLN A 323 -6.87 10.06 16.99
N ASP A 324 -7.90 10.62 17.59
CA ASP A 324 -8.31 10.40 18.97
C ASP A 324 -9.63 9.63 18.94
N THR A 325 -9.67 8.44 19.52
CA THR A 325 -10.85 7.56 19.45
C THR A 325 -12.09 8.13 20.15
N ASP A 326 -11.96 9.22 20.89
CA ASP A 326 -13.11 9.93 21.47
C ASP A 326 -13.76 10.92 20.49
N THR A 327 -12.99 11.46 19.54
CA THR A 327 -13.44 12.54 18.66
C THR A 327 -13.33 12.21 17.17
N ALA A 328 -12.37 11.39 16.79
CA ALA A 328 -12.21 10.99 15.38
C ALA A 328 -13.35 10.07 14.92
N PRO A 329 -13.92 10.31 13.73
CA PRO A 329 -14.84 9.37 13.10
C PRO A 329 -14.21 7.97 12.96
N PHE A 330 -15.05 6.94 12.89
CA PHE A 330 -14.56 5.56 12.80
C PHE A 330 -13.92 5.26 11.45
N ASP A 331 -12.76 4.61 11.49
CA ASP A 331 -12.11 3.97 10.36
C ASP A 331 -11.43 2.68 10.83
N THR A 332 -11.31 1.71 9.95
CA THR A 332 -10.64 0.44 10.26
C THR A 332 -9.12 0.54 10.27
N GLY A 333 -8.55 1.55 9.59
CA GLY A 333 -7.11 1.87 9.66
C GLY A 333 -6.39 1.92 8.30
N ALA A 334 -5.07 2.15 8.36
CA ALA A 334 -4.18 2.25 7.21
C ALA A 334 -3.58 0.88 6.86
N TYR A 335 -4.16 0.17 5.90
CA TYR A 335 -3.69 -1.11 5.37
C TYR A 335 -4.33 -1.38 4.00
N ALA A 336 -3.88 -2.41 3.29
CA ALA A 336 -4.40 -2.85 1.99
C ALA A 336 -4.57 -1.70 0.97
N SER A 337 -3.75 -0.64 1.09
CA SER A 337 -3.76 0.58 0.26
C SER A 337 -5.14 1.20 0.07
N ARG A 338 -6.02 1.06 1.10
CA ARG A 338 -7.45 1.36 1.03
C ARG A 338 -7.82 2.82 1.28
N GLN A 339 -6.95 3.61 1.92
CA GLN A 339 -7.35 4.91 2.47
C GLN A 339 -7.82 5.88 1.40
N THR A 340 -7.04 6.12 0.34
CA THR A 340 -7.43 7.03 -0.74
C THR A 340 -8.73 6.60 -1.41
N TYR A 341 -8.97 5.30 -1.52
CA TYR A 341 -10.17 4.73 -2.15
C TYR A 341 -11.39 4.74 -1.21
N VAL A 342 -11.29 4.17 -0.03
CA VAL A 342 -12.43 3.99 0.91
C VAL A 342 -12.70 5.25 1.71
N THR A 343 -11.66 5.81 2.36
CA THR A 343 -11.79 7.04 3.15
C THR A 343 -11.95 8.26 2.24
N GLY A 344 -11.26 8.30 1.08
CA GLY A 344 -11.46 9.35 0.09
C GLY A 344 -12.90 9.44 -0.41
N MET A 345 -13.62 8.31 -0.54
CA MET A 345 -15.04 8.33 -0.86
C MET A 345 -15.88 8.89 0.30
N ALA A 346 -15.52 8.61 1.56
CA ALA A 346 -16.17 9.23 2.72
C ALA A 346 -15.94 10.76 2.74
N VAL A 347 -14.70 11.21 2.45
CA VAL A 347 -14.35 12.63 2.31
C VAL A 347 -15.19 13.29 1.21
N LYS A 348 -15.23 12.70 0.01
CA LYS A 348 -16.02 13.23 -1.13
C LYS A 348 -17.50 13.39 -0.78
N LYS A 349 -18.12 12.34 -0.22
CA LYS A 349 -19.54 12.37 0.19
C LYS A 349 -19.80 13.39 1.30
N CYS A 350 -18.90 13.47 2.29
CA CYS A 350 -19.01 14.43 3.39
C CYS A 350 -18.87 15.87 2.89
N ALA A 351 -17.93 16.14 1.99
CA ALA A 351 -17.73 17.43 1.36
C ALA A 351 -18.94 17.86 0.53
N GLN A 352 -19.55 16.94 -0.23
CA GLN A 352 -20.79 17.18 -0.96
C GLN A 352 -21.95 17.55 -0.02
N GLN A 353 -22.06 16.85 1.12
CA GLN A 353 -23.10 17.14 2.10
C GLN A 353 -22.86 18.49 2.80
N LEU A 354 -21.60 18.82 3.16
CA LEU A 354 -21.27 20.12 3.73
C LEU A 354 -21.59 21.25 2.74
N LYS A 355 -21.14 21.11 1.49
CA LYS A 355 -21.43 22.07 0.41
C LYS A 355 -22.93 22.31 0.24
N ALA A 356 -23.74 21.25 0.24
CA ALA A 356 -25.20 21.38 0.14
C ALA A 356 -25.78 22.18 1.31
N ARG A 357 -25.29 21.97 2.54
CA ARG A 357 -25.72 22.76 3.72
C ARG A 357 -25.29 24.22 3.66
N ILE A 358 -24.07 24.48 3.17
CA ILE A 358 -23.59 25.85 2.93
C ILE A 358 -24.48 26.56 1.93
N LEU A 359 -24.81 25.93 0.81
CA LEU A 359 -25.66 26.52 -0.24
C LEU A 359 -27.11 26.72 0.23
N ASP A 360 -27.66 25.82 1.05
CA ASP A 360 -28.97 25.98 1.67
C ASP A 360 -29.01 27.22 2.60
N TYR A 361 -27.95 27.38 3.42
CA TYR A 361 -27.84 28.56 4.28
C TYR A 361 -27.62 29.85 3.48
N ALA A 362 -26.82 29.78 2.42
CA ALA A 362 -26.65 30.91 1.49
C ALA A 362 -27.98 31.32 0.84
N GLY A 363 -28.79 30.35 0.43
CA GLY A 363 -30.15 30.61 -0.09
C GLY A 363 -31.04 31.38 0.89
N PHE A 364 -30.99 30.98 2.18
CA PHE A 364 -31.70 31.74 3.23
C PHE A 364 -31.20 33.19 3.32
N MET A 365 -29.88 33.43 3.37
CA MET A 365 -29.31 34.79 3.43
C MET A 365 -29.61 35.63 2.20
N LEU A 366 -29.77 35.01 1.02
CA LEU A 366 -30.06 35.67 -0.26
C LEU A 366 -31.55 35.73 -0.61
N GLY A 367 -32.42 35.72 0.41
CA GLY A 367 -33.85 35.94 0.26
C GLY A 367 -34.61 34.77 -0.37
N GLY A 368 -34.14 33.54 -0.15
CA GLY A 368 -34.77 32.30 -0.65
C GLY A 368 -34.27 31.89 -2.05
N ARG A 369 -33.06 32.28 -2.43
CA ARG A 369 -32.46 31.89 -3.71
C ARG A 369 -32.22 30.37 -3.73
N PRO A 370 -32.62 29.67 -4.82
CA PRO A 370 -32.45 28.22 -4.93
C PRO A 370 -30.96 27.78 -4.89
N ALA A 371 -30.63 26.71 -4.13
CA ALA A 371 -29.27 26.20 -3.99
C ALA A 371 -28.69 25.73 -5.35
N GLU A 372 -29.51 25.21 -6.25
CA GLU A 372 -29.12 24.75 -7.59
C GLU A 372 -28.64 25.86 -8.54
N GLU A 373 -28.97 27.13 -8.25
CA GLU A 373 -28.49 28.30 -8.98
C GLU A 373 -27.14 28.80 -8.49
N MET A 374 -26.65 28.26 -7.39
CA MET A 374 -25.42 28.66 -6.71
C MET A 374 -24.36 27.57 -6.70
N ASP A 375 -23.13 27.98 -6.50
CA ASP A 375 -22.00 27.09 -6.23
C ASP A 375 -21.05 27.74 -5.23
N VAL A 376 -20.05 26.99 -4.74
CA VAL A 376 -18.95 27.51 -3.94
C VAL A 376 -17.68 27.49 -4.79
N ALA A 377 -17.01 28.61 -4.90
CA ALA A 377 -15.75 28.74 -5.61
C ALA A 377 -14.86 29.79 -4.92
N HIS A 378 -13.60 29.42 -4.67
CA HIS A 378 -12.59 30.32 -4.08
C HIS A 378 -13.10 31.10 -2.85
N ASP A 379 -13.68 30.35 -1.89
CA ASP A 379 -14.22 30.89 -0.63
C ASP A 379 -15.40 31.86 -0.80
N HIS A 380 -16.09 31.82 -1.92
CA HIS A 380 -17.28 32.62 -2.17
C HIS A 380 -18.45 31.74 -2.62
N ILE A 381 -19.66 32.16 -2.25
CA ILE A 381 -20.87 31.68 -2.91
C ILE A 381 -20.97 32.45 -4.23
N VAL A 382 -21.08 31.72 -5.32
CA VAL A 382 -21.13 32.28 -6.67
C VAL A 382 -22.44 31.90 -7.38
N GLU A 383 -22.90 32.72 -8.29
CA GLU A 383 -23.95 32.36 -9.21
C GLU A 383 -23.43 31.35 -10.22
N LYS A 384 -24.02 30.17 -10.26
CA LYS A 384 -23.53 29.03 -11.05
C LYS A 384 -23.42 29.30 -12.55
N ALA A 385 -24.34 30.09 -13.08
CA ALA A 385 -24.41 30.39 -14.52
C ALA A 385 -23.34 31.38 -14.99
N THR A 386 -22.94 32.32 -14.14
CA THR A 386 -22.08 33.45 -14.51
C THR A 386 -20.73 33.48 -13.79
N GLY A 387 -20.59 32.75 -12.67
CA GLY A 387 -19.45 32.83 -11.77
C GLY A 387 -19.41 34.12 -10.94
N LYS A 388 -20.49 34.93 -10.97
CA LYS A 388 -20.55 36.19 -10.20
C LYS A 388 -20.58 35.86 -8.70
N GLU A 389 -19.72 36.52 -7.93
CA GLU A 389 -19.73 36.44 -6.47
C GLU A 389 -21.01 37.06 -5.90
N LEU A 390 -21.65 36.33 -4.99
CA LEU A 390 -22.88 36.69 -4.31
C LEU A 390 -22.66 36.99 -2.83
N LEU A 391 -21.79 36.21 -2.18
CA LEU A 391 -21.54 36.28 -0.75
C LEU A 391 -20.18 35.64 -0.46
N ASP A 392 -19.39 36.23 0.41
CA ASP A 392 -18.16 35.59 0.90
C ASP A 392 -18.43 34.55 2.00
N MET A 393 -17.56 33.55 2.10
CA MET A 393 -17.73 32.43 3.02
C MET A 393 -17.61 32.84 4.49
N GLU A 394 -16.77 33.81 4.82
CA GLU A 394 -16.60 34.30 6.19
C GLU A 394 -17.89 34.97 6.69
N THR A 395 -18.48 35.85 5.88
CA THR A 395 -19.77 36.50 6.20
C THR A 395 -20.88 35.45 6.37
N LEU A 396 -20.96 34.45 5.50
CA LEU A 396 -21.92 33.36 5.63
C LEU A 396 -21.72 32.59 6.92
N ALA A 397 -20.50 32.14 7.18
CA ALA A 397 -20.17 31.34 8.35
C ALA A 397 -20.42 32.10 9.66
N LEU A 398 -19.96 33.34 9.72
CA LEU A 398 -20.19 34.21 10.89
C LEU A 398 -21.69 34.42 11.15
N THR A 399 -22.47 34.69 10.09
CA THR A 399 -23.91 34.85 10.18
C THR A 399 -24.58 33.55 10.67
N ALA A 400 -24.16 32.39 10.17
CA ALA A 400 -24.72 31.11 10.59
C ALA A 400 -24.56 30.86 12.10
N PHE A 401 -23.47 31.27 12.71
CA PHE A 401 -23.29 31.12 14.16
C PHE A 401 -24.11 32.13 15.00
N TYR A 402 -24.32 33.37 14.50
CA TYR A 402 -24.81 34.48 15.33
C TYR A 402 -26.14 35.08 14.86
N SER A 403 -26.80 34.51 13.85
CA SER A 403 -28.11 34.96 13.38
C SER A 403 -29.19 34.78 14.47
N LEU A 404 -29.99 35.81 14.69
CA LEU A 404 -31.15 35.72 15.57
C LEU A 404 -32.36 35.02 14.93
N GLU A 405 -32.36 34.92 13.59
CA GLU A 405 -33.46 34.29 12.85
C GLU A 405 -33.19 32.79 12.60
N ARG A 406 -31.96 32.47 12.20
CA ARG A 406 -31.53 31.09 11.94
C ARG A 406 -30.08 30.90 12.36
N SER A 407 -29.88 30.51 13.61
CA SER A 407 -28.54 30.12 14.10
C SER A 407 -28.30 28.65 13.81
N GLU A 408 -27.15 28.33 13.20
CA GLU A 408 -26.81 26.97 12.79
C GLU A 408 -25.30 26.74 12.82
N HIS A 409 -24.87 25.61 13.37
CA HIS A 409 -23.51 25.13 13.21
C HIS A 409 -23.46 24.21 11.97
N ILE A 410 -22.93 24.73 10.85
CA ILE A 410 -22.90 24.00 9.57
C ILE A 410 -21.83 22.92 9.64
N THR A 411 -22.25 21.67 9.72
CA THR A 411 -21.39 20.48 9.83
C THR A 411 -21.93 19.37 8.94
N ALA A 412 -21.06 18.43 8.58
CA ALA A 412 -21.45 17.19 7.91
C ALA A 412 -20.68 16.01 8.50
N GLU A 413 -21.31 14.85 8.56
CA GLU A 413 -20.67 13.59 8.95
C GLU A 413 -21.23 12.45 8.13
N VAL A 414 -20.34 11.68 7.52
CA VAL A 414 -20.70 10.58 6.61
C VAL A 414 -19.86 9.36 6.91
N THR A 415 -20.51 8.19 6.93
CA THR A 415 -19.87 6.88 6.88
C THR A 415 -20.03 6.29 5.49
N ASN A 416 -18.92 5.96 4.86
CA ASN A 416 -18.88 5.23 3.60
C ASN A 416 -18.64 3.75 3.86
N GLN A 417 -19.52 2.89 3.37
CA GLN A 417 -19.30 1.46 3.27
C GLN A 417 -18.98 1.12 1.82
N CYS A 418 -17.77 0.61 1.58
CA CYS A 418 -17.35 0.17 0.25
C CYS A 418 -17.75 -1.29 0.03
N ARG A 419 -18.31 -1.59 -1.15
CA ARG A 419 -18.74 -2.93 -1.57
C ARG A 419 -18.16 -3.34 -2.91
N ASP A 420 -17.11 -2.68 -3.33
CA ASP A 420 -16.39 -2.93 -4.57
C ASP A 420 -14.89 -2.81 -4.34
N ASN A 421 -14.09 -3.16 -5.35
CA ASN A 421 -12.64 -3.02 -5.34
C ASN A 421 -12.18 -2.45 -6.68
N SER A 422 -11.22 -1.54 -6.64
CA SER A 422 -10.42 -1.22 -7.82
C SER A 422 -9.20 -2.14 -7.90
N PHE A 423 -8.65 -2.28 -9.09
CA PHE A 423 -7.43 -3.05 -9.32
C PHE A 423 -6.35 -2.15 -9.91
N SER A 424 -5.31 -1.92 -9.13
CA SER A 424 -4.07 -1.31 -9.64
C SER A 424 -3.25 -2.35 -10.36
N SER A 425 -2.63 -1.96 -11.44
CA SER A 425 -1.78 -2.83 -12.25
C SER A 425 -0.53 -2.10 -12.72
N GLY A 426 0.46 -2.84 -13.15
CA GLY A 426 1.67 -2.24 -13.67
C GLY A 426 2.78 -3.23 -13.89
N CYS A 427 3.97 -2.70 -14.18
CA CYS A 427 5.15 -3.50 -14.48
C CYS A 427 6.42 -2.80 -14.04
N CYS A 428 7.45 -3.59 -13.80
CA CYS A 428 8.81 -3.13 -13.60
C CYS A 428 9.70 -3.69 -14.71
N PHE A 429 10.57 -2.85 -15.25
CA PHE A 429 11.65 -3.23 -16.13
C PHE A 429 12.98 -2.87 -15.48
N VAL A 430 13.94 -3.78 -15.54
CA VAL A 430 15.25 -3.61 -14.90
C VAL A 430 16.36 -4.00 -15.87
N GLU A 431 17.39 -3.17 -15.97
CA GLU A 431 18.67 -3.50 -16.60
C GLU A 431 19.71 -3.73 -15.51
N VAL A 432 20.40 -4.86 -15.57
CA VAL A 432 21.49 -5.20 -14.64
C VAL A 432 22.79 -5.44 -15.38
N GLU A 433 23.89 -5.22 -14.65
CA GLU A 433 25.23 -5.70 -14.96
C GLU A 433 25.62 -6.71 -13.88
N VAL A 434 26.02 -7.92 -14.30
CA VAL A 434 26.38 -9.02 -13.39
C VAL A 434 27.87 -9.30 -13.57
N ASP A 435 28.65 -9.03 -12.51
CA ASP A 435 30.03 -9.50 -12.37
C ASP A 435 29.99 -10.91 -11.76
N MET A 436 30.15 -11.92 -12.62
CA MET A 436 29.96 -13.32 -12.20
C MET A 436 31.05 -13.79 -11.21
N PRO A 437 32.36 -13.51 -11.40
CA PRO A 437 33.39 -13.82 -10.42
C PRO A 437 33.17 -13.24 -9.04
N LEU A 438 32.62 -12.02 -8.95
CA LEU A 438 32.33 -11.36 -7.69
C LEU A 438 30.93 -11.68 -7.14
N GLY A 439 30.06 -12.30 -7.96
CA GLY A 439 28.65 -12.50 -7.61
C GLY A 439 27.92 -11.18 -7.41
N GLN A 440 28.36 -10.11 -8.05
CA GLN A 440 27.80 -8.78 -7.86
C GLN A 440 26.79 -8.43 -8.95
N VAL A 441 25.60 -7.97 -8.54
CA VAL A 441 24.57 -7.42 -9.42
C VAL A 441 24.48 -5.92 -9.21
N THR A 442 24.78 -5.16 -10.28
CA THR A 442 24.61 -3.71 -10.29
C THR A 442 23.39 -3.36 -11.13
N VAL A 443 22.42 -2.68 -10.56
CA VAL A 443 21.26 -2.17 -11.30
C VAL A 443 21.67 -0.92 -12.06
N LYS A 444 21.60 -0.98 -13.39
CA LYS A 444 22.01 0.12 -14.29
C LYS A 444 20.85 1.04 -14.61
N ASP A 445 19.65 0.50 -14.68
CA ASP A 445 18.45 1.22 -15.05
C ASP A 445 17.23 0.48 -14.50
N ILE A 446 16.24 1.20 -14.00
CA ILE A 446 14.99 0.65 -13.50
C ILE A 446 13.82 1.57 -13.80
N VAL A 447 12.77 1.00 -14.34
CA VAL A 447 11.53 1.71 -14.67
C VAL A 447 10.35 0.99 -14.04
N ASN A 448 9.54 1.71 -13.27
CA ASN A 448 8.29 1.18 -12.74
C ASN A 448 7.11 1.96 -13.35
N VAL A 449 6.19 1.26 -14.01
CA VAL A 449 5.03 1.86 -14.67
C VAL A 449 3.76 1.39 -13.99
N HIS A 450 2.92 2.34 -13.57
CA HIS A 450 1.72 2.09 -12.77
C HIS A 450 0.45 2.62 -13.44
N ASP A 451 -0.61 1.82 -13.42
CA ASP A 451 -1.99 2.26 -13.48
C ASP A 451 -2.56 2.27 -12.05
N SER A 452 -2.56 3.44 -11.44
CA SER A 452 -3.14 3.71 -10.12
C SER A 452 -4.38 4.60 -10.20
N GLY A 453 -5.05 4.60 -11.36
CA GLY A 453 -6.15 5.50 -11.65
C GLY A 453 -5.70 6.94 -11.80
N MET A 454 -6.61 7.87 -11.54
CA MET A 454 -6.29 9.29 -11.50
C MET A 454 -5.49 9.62 -10.23
N LEU A 455 -4.40 10.34 -10.39
CA LEU A 455 -3.54 10.72 -9.28
C LEU A 455 -4.13 11.91 -8.54
N ILE A 456 -4.29 11.80 -7.23
CA ILE A 456 -4.75 12.91 -6.38
C ILE A 456 -3.62 13.92 -6.17
N ASN A 457 -2.41 13.42 -5.88
CA ASN A 457 -1.21 14.22 -5.77
C ASN A 457 -0.04 13.51 -6.48
N PRO A 458 0.40 13.99 -7.65
CA PRO A 458 1.44 13.34 -8.44
C PRO A 458 2.78 13.19 -7.72
N GLU A 459 3.22 14.21 -6.97
CA GLU A 459 4.50 14.18 -6.27
C GLU A 459 4.52 13.15 -5.14
N LEU A 460 3.46 13.10 -4.33
CA LEU A 460 3.31 12.09 -3.28
C LEU A 460 3.16 10.68 -3.88
N ALA A 461 2.50 10.56 -5.03
CA ALA A 461 2.37 9.29 -5.73
C ALA A 461 3.74 8.78 -6.20
N GLU A 462 4.56 9.64 -6.81
CA GLU A 462 5.92 9.30 -7.26
C GLU A 462 6.81 8.90 -6.08
N ALA A 463 6.75 9.63 -4.95
CA ALA A 463 7.46 9.29 -3.73
C ALA A 463 7.09 7.90 -3.17
N GLN A 464 5.80 7.51 -3.25
CA GLN A 464 5.37 6.18 -2.86
C GLN A 464 5.95 5.09 -3.79
N VAL A 465 6.05 5.37 -5.08
CA VAL A 465 6.66 4.42 -6.04
C VAL A 465 8.16 4.28 -5.77
N HIS A 466 8.89 5.37 -5.58
CA HIS A 466 10.31 5.35 -5.24
C HIS A 466 10.59 4.51 -3.98
N GLY A 467 9.82 4.75 -2.90
CA GLY A 467 9.96 3.98 -1.67
C GLY A 467 9.63 2.49 -1.83
N GLY A 468 8.67 2.14 -2.69
CA GLY A 468 8.37 0.75 -3.02
C GLY A 468 9.45 0.09 -3.86
N MET A 469 10.00 0.80 -4.84
CA MET A 469 11.12 0.32 -5.67
C MET A 469 12.35 0.03 -4.83
N SER A 470 12.73 0.94 -3.92
CA SER A 470 13.85 0.74 -3.01
C SER A 470 13.66 -0.50 -2.12
N MET A 471 12.47 -0.70 -1.54
CA MET A 471 12.15 -1.93 -0.80
C MET A 471 12.27 -3.19 -1.67
N GLY A 472 11.83 -3.11 -2.93
CA GLY A 472 11.92 -4.24 -3.86
C GLY A 472 13.36 -4.57 -4.27
N LEU A 473 14.23 -3.57 -4.37
CA LEU A 473 15.67 -3.76 -4.57
C LEU A 473 16.29 -4.51 -3.40
N GLY A 474 16.03 -4.06 -2.17
CA GLY A 474 16.51 -4.73 -0.96
C GLY A 474 16.01 -6.17 -0.85
N TYR A 475 14.71 -6.39 -1.08
CA TYR A 475 14.10 -7.72 -1.07
C TYR A 475 14.72 -8.66 -2.12
N GLY A 476 15.10 -8.14 -3.28
CA GLY A 476 15.71 -8.93 -4.36
C GLY A 476 17.19 -9.20 -4.19
N LEU A 477 17.96 -8.32 -3.56
CA LEU A 477 19.42 -8.34 -3.61
C LEU A 477 20.14 -8.46 -2.25
N SER A 478 19.59 -7.89 -1.16
CA SER A 478 20.40 -7.71 0.06
C SER A 478 19.70 -8.01 1.39
N GLU A 479 18.39 -7.80 1.49
CA GLU A 479 17.69 -7.91 2.76
C GLU A 479 17.32 -9.35 3.09
N GLU A 480 18.00 -9.92 4.07
CA GLU A 480 17.76 -11.28 4.56
C GLU A 480 17.81 -11.31 6.08
N PHE A 481 16.83 -11.98 6.68
CA PHE A 481 16.82 -12.21 8.11
C PHE A 481 17.41 -13.59 8.41
N LEU A 482 18.59 -13.60 9.03
CA LEU A 482 19.38 -14.81 9.27
C LEU A 482 19.12 -15.36 10.66
N TYR A 483 19.05 -16.69 10.77
CA TYR A 483 18.89 -17.41 12.03
C TYR A 483 20.01 -18.42 12.24
N ASN A 484 20.39 -18.64 13.48
CA ASN A 484 21.19 -19.81 13.84
C ASN A 484 20.31 -21.07 13.97
N ASP A 485 20.93 -22.22 14.21
CA ASP A 485 20.23 -23.52 14.33
C ASP A 485 19.20 -23.57 15.47
N ALA A 486 19.32 -22.69 16.46
CA ALA A 486 18.35 -22.54 17.55
C ALA A 486 17.21 -21.56 17.24
N GLY A 487 17.13 -21.01 16.02
CA GLY A 487 16.14 -20.04 15.61
C GLY A 487 16.36 -18.61 16.15
N ARG A 488 17.57 -18.33 16.69
CA ARG A 488 17.90 -16.99 17.17
C ARG A 488 18.39 -16.11 16.02
N PRO A 489 17.90 -14.87 15.89
CA PRO A 489 18.37 -13.91 14.90
C PRO A 489 19.88 -13.64 15.02
N LEU A 490 20.54 -13.50 13.87
CA LEU A 490 21.97 -13.20 13.78
C LEU A 490 22.24 -11.75 13.33
N ASN A 491 21.27 -11.11 12.70
CA ASN A 491 21.40 -9.76 12.13
C ASN A 491 20.20 -8.88 12.50
N ASP A 492 19.98 -8.70 13.80
CA ASP A 492 18.87 -7.96 14.39
C ASP A 492 19.10 -6.45 14.54
N ASN A 493 20.09 -5.90 13.86
CA ASN A 493 20.45 -4.49 13.92
C ASN A 493 20.74 -3.94 12.51
N LEU A 494 20.76 -2.61 12.34
CA LEU A 494 20.97 -1.96 11.04
C LEU A 494 22.43 -1.97 10.55
N LEU A 495 23.38 -2.44 11.36
CA LEU A 495 24.74 -2.67 10.90
C LEU A 495 24.83 -3.97 10.08
N ASP A 496 24.12 -5.01 10.50
CA ASP A 496 24.21 -6.35 9.90
C ASP A 496 23.05 -6.63 8.94
N TYR A 497 21.85 -6.10 9.17
CA TYR A 497 20.72 -6.15 8.24
C TYR A 497 20.90 -5.08 7.15
N LYS A 498 21.09 -5.53 5.90
CA LYS A 498 21.53 -4.67 4.79
C LYS A 498 20.36 -4.10 3.98
N ILE A 499 19.84 -2.94 4.38
CA ILE A 499 18.95 -2.15 3.54
C ILE A 499 19.76 -1.43 2.44
N PRO A 500 19.21 -1.26 1.20
CA PRO A 500 19.87 -0.48 0.17
C PRO A 500 20.17 0.95 0.63
N THR A 501 21.39 1.38 0.39
CA THR A 501 21.80 2.78 0.61
C THR A 501 21.61 3.61 -0.66
N ALA A 502 21.86 4.91 -0.58
CA ALA A 502 21.85 5.79 -1.75
C ALA A 502 22.87 5.35 -2.82
N MET A 503 23.96 4.70 -2.41
CA MET A 503 24.99 4.19 -3.34
C MET A 503 24.56 2.91 -4.05
N ASP A 504 23.63 2.15 -3.47
CA ASP A 504 23.09 0.91 -4.04
C ASP A 504 21.84 1.16 -4.91
N THR A 505 21.31 2.38 -4.85
CA THR A 505 20.04 2.73 -5.50
C THR A 505 20.32 3.53 -6.78
N PRO A 506 19.93 3.02 -7.95
CA PRO A 506 20.03 3.77 -9.22
C PRO A 506 18.97 4.89 -9.27
N ASP A 507 18.98 5.70 -10.32
CA ASP A 507 17.88 6.60 -10.62
C ASP A 507 16.58 5.80 -10.80
N LEU A 508 15.61 6.07 -9.92
CA LEU A 508 14.32 5.37 -9.91
C LEU A 508 13.36 6.08 -10.87
N ARG A 509 13.15 5.52 -12.07
CA ARG A 509 12.27 6.12 -13.06
C ARG A 509 10.84 5.61 -12.92
N VAL A 510 9.90 6.54 -12.88
CA VAL A 510 8.47 6.27 -12.68
C VAL A 510 7.66 6.79 -13.86
N LYS A 511 6.63 6.07 -14.25
CA LYS A 511 5.62 6.53 -15.20
C LYS A 511 4.24 6.10 -14.75
N PHE A 512 3.26 6.99 -14.85
CA PHE A 512 1.87 6.69 -14.55
C PHE A 512 1.03 6.63 -15.82
N ILE A 513 0.18 5.62 -15.89
CA ILE A 513 -0.92 5.50 -16.85
C ILE A 513 -2.18 5.83 -16.06
N GLN A 514 -2.78 6.96 -16.34
CA GLN A 514 -3.96 7.42 -15.62
C GLN A 514 -5.23 6.97 -16.33
N LEU A 515 -5.83 5.87 -15.85
CA LEU A 515 -7.13 5.39 -16.30
C LEU A 515 -8.13 5.52 -15.15
N GLU A 516 -9.15 6.30 -15.38
CA GLU A 516 -10.21 6.54 -14.39
C GLU A 516 -10.90 5.22 -14.01
N ASP A 517 -11.01 4.97 -12.70
CA ASP A 517 -11.79 3.86 -12.17
C ASP A 517 -13.16 4.39 -11.70
N PRO A 518 -14.27 3.84 -12.20
CA PRO A 518 -15.61 4.36 -11.90
C PRO A 518 -16.02 4.14 -10.42
N THR A 519 -15.35 3.25 -9.70
CA THR A 519 -15.66 2.92 -8.30
C THR A 519 -14.87 3.75 -7.31
N GLY A 520 -13.73 4.33 -7.73
CA GLY A 520 -12.86 5.15 -6.88
C GLY A 520 -13.28 6.63 -6.83
N PRO A 521 -13.08 7.32 -5.69
CA PRO A 521 -13.29 8.76 -5.64
C PRO A 521 -12.31 9.45 -6.60
N TYR A 522 -12.83 10.33 -7.46
CA TYR A 522 -12.05 11.01 -8.51
C TYR A 522 -11.30 10.06 -9.47
N GLY A 523 -11.78 8.82 -9.62
CA GLY A 523 -11.19 7.84 -10.52
C GLY A 523 -9.89 7.20 -10.04
N ASN A 524 -9.53 7.33 -8.74
CA ASN A 524 -8.29 6.78 -8.20
C ASN A 524 -8.37 5.26 -7.95
N LYS A 525 -7.18 4.66 -7.81
CA LYS A 525 -6.95 3.28 -7.35
C LYS A 525 -5.86 3.28 -6.27
N SER A 526 -5.52 2.09 -5.75
CA SER A 526 -4.46 1.95 -4.76
C SER A 526 -3.06 2.23 -5.32
N LEU A 527 -2.14 2.69 -4.46
CA LEU A 527 -0.73 2.91 -4.81
C LEU A 527 0.25 2.55 -3.68
N GLY A 528 -0.17 2.51 -2.43
CA GLY A 528 0.75 2.38 -1.29
C GLY A 528 1.62 1.12 -1.30
N GLU A 529 1.07 -0.03 -1.65
CA GLU A 529 1.75 -1.33 -1.62
C GLU A 529 2.24 -1.80 -3.00
N PRO A 530 1.53 -1.57 -4.10
CA PRO A 530 1.87 -2.05 -5.44
C PRO A 530 3.32 -1.85 -5.89
N PRO A 531 3.98 -0.71 -5.63
CA PRO A 531 5.32 -0.44 -6.16
C PRO A 531 6.42 -1.42 -5.73
N ALA A 532 6.25 -2.10 -4.59
CA ALA A 532 7.24 -3.06 -4.09
C ALA A 532 7.11 -4.45 -4.75
N ILE A 533 6.03 -4.71 -5.50
CA ILE A 533 5.68 -6.05 -5.96
C ILE A 533 6.56 -6.54 -7.12
N PRO A 534 6.73 -5.81 -8.24
CA PRO A 534 7.33 -6.36 -9.45
C PRO A 534 8.86 -6.29 -9.47
N VAL A 535 9.51 -5.64 -8.51
CA VAL A 535 10.94 -5.30 -8.58
C VAL A 535 11.82 -6.55 -8.45
N ALA A 536 11.63 -7.35 -7.40
CA ALA A 536 12.45 -8.53 -7.17
C ALA A 536 12.37 -9.58 -8.30
N PRO A 537 11.17 -9.94 -8.82
CA PRO A 537 11.10 -10.82 -9.99
C PRO A 537 11.68 -10.21 -11.26
N ALA A 538 11.54 -8.90 -11.50
CA ALA A 538 12.16 -8.23 -12.64
C ALA A 538 13.70 -8.29 -12.57
N LEU A 539 14.28 -8.10 -11.38
CA LEU A 539 15.72 -8.29 -11.13
C LEU A 539 16.17 -9.72 -11.43
N ARG A 540 15.46 -10.73 -10.90
CA ARG A 540 15.78 -12.13 -11.16
C ARG A 540 15.72 -12.45 -12.65
N ASN A 541 14.73 -11.94 -13.36
CA ASN A 541 14.56 -12.14 -14.79
C ASN A 541 15.65 -11.42 -15.61
N ALA A 542 16.15 -10.26 -15.14
CA ALA A 542 17.30 -9.58 -15.73
C ALA A 542 18.61 -10.39 -15.54
N VAL A 543 18.83 -10.96 -14.35
CA VAL A 543 19.97 -11.87 -14.07
C VAL A 543 19.88 -13.12 -14.94
N LEU A 544 18.70 -13.72 -15.10
CA LEU A 544 18.47 -14.83 -16.01
C LEU A 544 18.85 -14.47 -17.46
N HIS A 545 18.47 -13.30 -17.93
CA HIS A 545 18.82 -12.85 -19.28
C HIS A 545 20.33 -12.60 -19.44
N ALA A 546 20.99 -12.03 -18.42
CA ALA A 546 22.44 -11.77 -18.43
C ALA A 546 23.27 -13.04 -18.45
N THR A 547 22.91 -14.01 -17.62
CA THR A 547 23.77 -15.16 -17.29
C THR A 547 23.28 -16.49 -17.85
N GLY A 548 22.00 -16.59 -18.21
CA GLY A 548 21.34 -17.85 -18.56
C GLY A 548 21.01 -18.72 -17.34
N VAL A 549 21.20 -18.23 -16.10
CA VAL A 549 20.97 -18.95 -14.86
C VAL A 549 19.71 -18.46 -14.17
N ALA A 550 18.79 -19.37 -13.93
CA ALA A 550 17.59 -19.14 -13.15
C ALA A 550 17.94 -19.20 -11.64
N MET A 551 17.83 -18.08 -10.94
CA MET A 551 17.92 -18.05 -9.48
C MET A 551 16.58 -18.43 -8.89
N ASP A 552 16.56 -19.35 -7.94
CA ASP A 552 15.34 -19.87 -7.31
C ASP A 552 15.07 -19.27 -5.93
N THR A 553 16.02 -18.49 -5.41
CA THR A 553 15.96 -17.92 -4.07
C THR A 553 16.38 -16.46 -4.09
N ILE A 554 15.68 -15.63 -3.33
CA ILE A 554 16.02 -14.23 -3.04
C ILE A 554 16.22 -14.03 -1.53
N PRO A 555 17.04 -13.05 -1.12
CA PRO A 555 17.81 -12.14 -1.97
C PRO A 555 18.92 -12.88 -2.74
N MET A 556 19.24 -12.37 -3.94
CA MET A 556 20.34 -12.88 -4.76
C MET A 556 21.67 -12.31 -4.25
N THR A 557 22.09 -12.80 -3.07
CA THR A 557 23.34 -12.35 -2.44
C THR A 557 24.57 -12.76 -3.25
N PRO A 558 25.71 -12.07 -3.12
CA PRO A 558 26.95 -12.44 -3.78
C PRO A 558 27.34 -13.90 -3.54
N GLN A 559 27.21 -14.40 -2.33
CA GLN A 559 27.49 -15.80 -2.01
C GLN A 559 26.61 -16.77 -2.82
N ARG A 560 25.28 -16.56 -2.81
CA ARG A 560 24.35 -17.43 -3.57
C ARG A 560 24.62 -17.41 -5.06
N LEU A 561 24.95 -16.25 -5.60
CA LEU A 561 25.30 -16.11 -7.01
C LEU A 561 26.56 -16.86 -7.36
N ILE A 562 27.66 -16.69 -6.59
CA ILE A 562 28.93 -17.39 -6.80
C ILE A 562 28.72 -18.91 -6.71
N GLU A 563 28.10 -19.42 -5.66
CA GLU A 563 27.82 -20.84 -5.47
C GLU A 563 27.01 -21.41 -6.65
N THR A 564 26.01 -20.66 -7.12
CA THR A 564 25.19 -21.08 -8.26
C THR A 564 25.98 -21.06 -9.58
N PHE A 565 26.81 -20.05 -9.82
CA PHE A 565 27.62 -19.95 -11.02
C PHE A 565 28.71 -21.04 -11.06
N GLN A 566 29.33 -21.34 -9.93
CA GLN A 566 30.28 -22.47 -9.79
C GLN A 566 29.59 -23.81 -10.07
N ALA A 567 28.43 -24.05 -9.48
CA ALA A 567 27.65 -25.27 -9.72
C ALA A 567 27.23 -25.46 -11.18
N LYS A 568 27.13 -24.36 -11.95
CA LYS A 568 26.82 -24.38 -13.40
C LYS A 568 28.07 -24.34 -14.30
N GLY A 569 29.27 -24.28 -13.72
CA GLY A 569 30.54 -24.24 -14.47
C GLY A 569 30.75 -22.96 -15.26
N LEU A 570 30.23 -21.84 -14.78
CA LEU A 570 30.35 -20.52 -15.42
C LEU A 570 31.53 -19.70 -14.92
N ILE A 571 32.04 -20.03 -13.72
CA ILE A 571 33.25 -19.45 -13.09
C ILE A 571 34.04 -20.54 -12.41
#